data_051ebc3a1fbece12a95b9122e0f28dc2
#
_entry.id   051ebc3a1fbece12a95b9122e0f28dc2
#
_cell.length_a   1.000
_cell.length_b   1.000
_cell.length_c   1.000
_cell.angle_alpha   90.00
_cell.angle_beta   90.00
_cell.angle_gamma   90.00
#
_symmetry.space_group_name_H-M   'P 1'
#
loop_
_entity.id
_entity.type
_entity.pdbx_description
1 polymer ?
#
loop_
_entity_poly.entity_id
_entity_poly.type
_entity_poly.pdbx_seq_one_letter_code
_entity_poly.pdbx_strand_id
1 'polypeptide(L)'
;MFKNARTNSYIYILTKGATPMLETGIVQSVSQPRMGQVNMMPQSNPYQYPQPMVVDMVANVGAERRNLQGLPSDLDIADYNGNIVVTLDKEKIVNEVKVLYKREDDIIKDHDNAVKRRDIYSGILASLNPEEAAKKAQDDKIASLENTVAQLMELNKQQAAQFQAMMSQFSANTNNGGNSKTSKNKEQ
;
A
#
# COMPACT_ATOMS: atom_id res chain seq x y z
N MET A 1 -23.41 10.31 -19.91
CA MET A 1 -24.47 10.33 -18.87
C MET A 1 -24.92 8.92 -18.58
N PHE A 2 -24.97 8.55 -17.32
CA PHE A 2 -25.32 7.17 -16.91
C PHE A 2 -26.73 6.75 -17.35
N LYS A 3 -27.70 7.67 -17.39
CA LYS A 3 -29.05 7.39 -17.92
C LYS A 3 -29.08 6.91 -19.38
N ASN A 4 -28.04 7.23 -20.16
CA ASN A 4 -27.93 6.88 -21.57
C ASN A 4 -27.07 5.62 -21.80
N ALA A 5 -26.64 4.95 -20.73
CA ALA A 5 -25.87 3.73 -20.83
C ALA A 5 -26.69 2.64 -21.51
N ARG A 6 -26.06 1.92 -22.44
CA ARG A 6 -26.70 0.82 -23.18
C ARG A 6 -26.14 -0.51 -22.65
N THR A 7 -26.96 -1.53 -22.73
CA THR A 7 -26.50 -2.91 -22.54
C THR A 7 -25.32 -3.20 -23.49
N ASN A 8 -24.34 -3.93 -23.01
CA ASN A 8 -23.07 -4.22 -23.68
C ASN A 8 -22.11 -3.03 -23.86
N SER A 9 -22.39 -1.86 -23.27
CA SER A 9 -21.40 -0.78 -23.16
C SER A 9 -20.31 -1.15 -22.17
N TYR A 10 -19.10 -0.64 -22.40
CA TYR A 10 -18.01 -0.75 -21.42
C TYR A 10 -18.28 0.16 -20.22
N ILE A 11 -17.86 -0.30 -19.07
CA ILE A 11 -17.81 0.47 -17.82
C ILE A 11 -16.42 0.33 -17.22
N TYR A 12 -15.89 1.43 -16.71
CA TYR A 12 -14.59 1.52 -16.06
C TYR A 12 -14.82 1.82 -14.59
N ILE A 13 -14.21 1.03 -13.72
CA ILE A 13 -14.33 1.12 -12.27
C ILE A 13 -12.91 1.23 -11.70
N LEU A 14 -12.59 2.39 -11.17
CA LEU A 14 -11.31 2.65 -10.51
C LEU A 14 -11.52 2.63 -9.00
N THR A 15 -10.95 1.66 -8.33
CA THR A 15 -10.86 1.62 -6.87
C THR A 15 -9.63 2.41 -6.44
N LYS A 16 -9.84 3.44 -5.59
CA LYS A 16 -8.79 4.25 -4.97
C LYS A 16 -8.35 3.61 -3.66
N GLY A 17 -7.18 3.94 -3.15
CA GLY A 17 -6.69 3.45 -1.86
C GLY A 17 -5.22 3.08 -1.90
N ALA A 18 -4.75 2.29 -0.92
CA ALA A 18 -3.35 1.89 -0.82
C ALA A 18 -2.85 1.05 -2.01
N THR A 19 -3.76 0.28 -2.63
CA THR A 19 -3.51 -0.50 -3.85
C THR A 19 -4.58 -0.17 -4.88
N PRO A 20 -4.39 0.93 -5.66
CA PRO A 20 -5.35 1.32 -6.68
C PRO A 20 -5.50 0.25 -7.76
N MET A 21 -6.74 0.00 -8.20
CA MET A 21 -7.03 -1.00 -9.22
C MET A 21 -8.07 -0.48 -10.21
N LEU A 22 -7.79 -0.66 -11.49
CA LEU A 22 -8.72 -0.36 -12.57
C LEU A 22 -9.31 -1.66 -13.11
N GLU A 23 -10.62 -1.75 -13.10
CA GLU A 23 -11.38 -2.86 -13.65
C GLU A 23 -12.24 -2.37 -14.81
N THR A 24 -12.40 -3.22 -15.81
CA THR A 24 -13.29 -2.97 -16.94
C THR A 24 -14.38 -4.02 -16.94
N GLY A 25 -15.61 -3.56 -17.09
CA GLY A 25 -16.79 -4.43 -17.15
C GLY A 25 -17.67 -4.13 -18.36
N ILE A 26 -18.75 -4.90 -18.47
CA ILE A 26 -19.78 -4.74 -19.50
C ILE A 26 -21.11 -4.53 -18.80
N VAL A 27 -21.79 -3.44 -19.15
CA VAL A 27 -23.13 -3.09 -18.62
C VAL A 27 -24.14 -4.15 -19.05
N GLN A 28 -24.84 -4.72 -18.10
CA GLN A 28 -25.91 -5.71 -18.33
C GLN A 28 -27.28 -5.06 -18.35
N SER A 29 -27.52 -4.13 -17.41
CA SER A 29 -28.78 -3.40 -17.33
C SER A 29 -28.61 -2.06 -16.62
N VAL A 30 -29.49 -1.13 -16.94
CA VAL A 30 -29.60 0.19 -16.30
C VAL A 30 -31.06 0.41 -15.94
N SER A 31 -31.32 0.89 -14.74
CA SER A 31 -32.69 1.21 -14.31
C SER A 31 -33.19 2.48 -14.97
N GLN A 32 -34.50 2.71 -14.93
CA GLN A 32 -35.06 4.03 -15.19
C GLN A 32 -34.54 5.03 -14.14
N PRO A 33 -34.34 6.32 -14.53
CA PRO A 33 -33.96 7.34 -13.58
C PRO A 33 -35.05 7.49 -12.48
N ARG A 34 -34.57 7.53 -11.23
CA ARG A 34 -35.45 7.73 -10.06
C ARG A 34 -34.88 8.81 -9.15
N MET A 35 -35.66 9.36 -8.27
CA MET A 35 -35.19 10.30 -7.26
C MET A 35 -34.23 9.57 -6.31
N GLY A 36 -33.01 10.12 -6.13
CA GLY A 36 -32.05 9.63 -5.18
C GLY A 36 -32.51 9.87 -3.74
N GLN A 37 -32.18 8.96 -2.83
CA GLN A 37 -32.37 9.21 -1.40
C GLN A 37 -31.25 10.15 -0.96
N VAL A 38 -31.59 11.38 -0.60
CA VAL A 38 -30.68 12.28 0.11
C VAL A 38 -30.88 11.98 1.59
N ASN A 39 -29.82 11.54 2.27
CA ASN A 39 -29.81 11.51 3.75
C ASN A 39 -29.84 12.96 4.23
N MET A 40 -31.06 13.52 4.33
CA MET A 40 -31.26 14.86 4.85
C MET A 40 -31.04 14.84 6.36
N MET A 41 -30.19 15.74 6.85
CA MET A 41 -30.26 16.14 8.25
C MET A 41 -31.70 16.67 8.52
N PRO A 42 -32.30 16.38 9.70
CA PRO A 42 -33.69 16.67 9.99
C PRO A 42 -34.11 18.14 9.89
N GLN A 43 -33.19 19.06 9.64
CA GLN A 43 -33.47 20.52 9.59
C GLN A 43 -33.37 21.15 8.18
N SER A 44 -33.11 20.40 7.12
CA SER A 44 -33.05 20.96 5.76
C SER A 44 -34.45 20.95 5.13
N ASN A 45 -34.88 22.12 4.65
CA ASN A 45 -36.15 22.29 3.93
C ASN A 45 -36.09 21.50 2.59
N PRO A 46 -36.94 20.47 2.38
CA PRO A 46 -36.86 19.62 1.20
C PRO A 46 -37.12 20.36 -0.13
N TYR A 47 -37.68 21.57 -0.06
CA TYR A 47 -37.95 22.41 -1.24
C TYR A 47 -36.78 23.27 -1.69
N GLN A 48 -35.64 23.26 -0.97
CA GLN A 48 -34.53 24.16 -1.23
C GLN A 48 -33.42 23.54 -2.10
N TYR A 49 -33.42 22.22 -2.26
CA TYR A 49 -32.46 21.52 -3.10
C TYR A 49 -33.14 20.50 -4.01
N PRO A 50 -32.97 20.61 -5.34
CA PRO A 50 -33.51 19.61 -6.26
C PRO A 50 -32.84 18.26 -5.93
N GLN A 51 -33.63 17.23 -5.71
CA GLN A 51 -33.12 15.89 -5.45
C GLN A 51 -32.43 15.36 -6.70
N PRO A 52 -31.23 14.84 -6.58
CA PRO A 52 -30.51 14.33 -7.74
C PRO A 52 -31.24 13.10 -8.30
N MET A 53 -31.40 13.07 -9.61
CA MET A 53 -31.88 11.88 -10.29
C MET A 53 -30.74 10.85 -10.36
N VAL A 54 -31.02 9.62 -10.01
CA VAL A 54 -30.07 8.51 -9.98
C VAL A 54 -30.55 7.32 -10.79
N VAL A 55 -29.62 6.49 -11.22
CA VAL A 55 -29.87 5.20 -11.85
C VAL A 55 -29.10 4.10 -11.12
N ASP A 56 -29.64 2.91 -11.16
CA ASP A 56 -28.95 1.71 -10.72
C ASP A 56 -28.44 0.94 -11.95
N MET A 57 -27.23 0.46 -11.89
CA MET A 57 -26.58 -0.22 -13.00
C MET A 57 -26.03 -1.56 -12.54
N VAL A 58 -26.24 -2.57 -13.37
CA VAL A 58 -25.62 -3.90 -13.18
C VAL A 58 -24.58 -4.10 -14.28
N ALA A 59 -23.37 -4.48 -13.89
CA ALA A 59 -22.28 -4.76 -14.80
C ALA A 59 -21.59 -6.07 -14.46
N ASN A 60 -21.11 -6.77 -15.47
CA ASN A 60 -20.20 -7.90 -15.31
C ASN A 60 -18.77 -7.39 -15.39
N VAL A 61 -17.98 -7.64 -14.35
CA VAL A 61 -16.58 -7.26 -14.21
C VAL A 61 -15.78 -8.55 -14.06
N GLY A 62 -15.12 -8.98 -15.11
CA GLY A 62 -14.55 -10.32 -15.17
C GLY A 62 -15.63 -11.40 -15.00
N ALA A 63 -15.49 -12.24 -14.00
CA ALA A 63 -16.46 -13.28 -13.63
C ALA A 63 -17.52 -12.81 -12.63
N GLU A 64 -17.41 -11.60 -12.09
CA GLU A 64 -18.28 -11.09 -11.03
C GLU A 64 -19.37 -10.18 -11.60
N ARG A 65 -20.55 -10.31 -11.00
CA ARG A 65 -21.66 -9.40 -11.24
C ARG A 65 -21.67 -8.32 -10.17
N ARG A 66 -21.47 -7.05 -10.57
CA ARG A 66 -21.50 -5.91 -9.67
C ARG A 66 -22.77 -5.09 -9.86
N ASN A 67 -23.34 -4.71 -8.73
CA ASN A 67 -24.53 -3.87 -8.67
C ASN A 67 -24.14 -2.49 -8.13
N LEU A 68 -24.22 -1.47 -8.99
CA LEU A 68 -23.88 -0.07 -8.71
C LEU A 68 -25.16 0.71 -8.53
N GLN A 69 -25.52 1.03 -7.29
CA GLN A 69 -26.77 1.70 -6.96
C GLN A 69 -26.58 3.19 -6.74
N GLY A 70 -27.52 3.99 -7.22
CA GLY A 70 -27.53 5.42 -6.95
C GLY A 70 -26.51 6.24 -7.75
N LEU A 71 -26.12 5.79 -8.94
CA LEU A 71 -25.28 6.59 -9.84
C LEU A 71 -26.04 7.82 -10.35
N PRO A 72 -25.42 9.02 -10.37
CA PRO A 72 -26.08 10.24 -10.85
C PRO A 72 -26.44 10.13 -12.32
N SER A 73 -27.74 10.28 -12.65
CA SER A 73 -28.27 10.02 -14.00
C SER A 73 -27.64 10.90 -15.08
N ASP A 74 -27.35 12.15 -14.75
CA ASP A 74 -26.94 13.21 -15.68
C ASP A 74 -25.42 13.41 -15.76
N LEU A 75 -24.65 12.65 -15.00
CA LEU A 75 -23.18 12.67 -15.06
C LEU A 75 -22.64 11.51 -15.89
N ASP A 76 -21.39 11.65 -16.34
CA ASP A 76 -20.64 10.62 -17.08
C ASP A 76 -19.59 9.93 -16.23
N ILE A 77 -19.25 10.56 -15.11
CA ILE A 77 -18.32 10.06 -14.11
C ILE A 77 -18.91 10.29 -12.73
N ALA A 78 -18.76 9.36 -11.85
CA ALA A 78 -19.24 9.44 -10.48
C ALA A 78 -18.21 8.91 -9.52
N ASP A 79 -18.03 9.61 -8.40
CA ASP A 79 -17.33 9.07 -7.23
C ASP A 79 -18.36 8.28 -6.41
N TYR A 80 -18.22 6.98 -6.45
CA TYR A 80 -19.13 6.05 -5.79
C TYR A 80 -18.53 5.62 -4.45
N ASN A 81 -19.22 5.91 -3.37
CA ASN A 81 -18.81 5.60 -1.99
C ASN A 81 -17.44 6.19 -1.57
N GLY A 82 -16.98 7.26 -2.20
CA GLY A 82 -15.75 7.97 -1.85
C GLY A 82 -14.44 7.28 -2.30
N ASN A 83 -14.48 5.97 -2.53
CA ASN A 83 -13.29 5.19 -2.88
C ASN A 83 -13.32 4.62 -4.30
N ILE A 84 -14.45 4.72 -4.99
CA ILE A 84 -14.62 4.10 -6.30
C ILE A 84 -15.06 5.17 -7.29
N VAL A 85 -14.33 5.32 -8.38
CA VAL A 85 -14.73 6.16 -9.50
C VAL A 85 -15.28 5.27 -10.60
N VAL A 86 -16.49 5.60 -11.05
CA VAL A 86 -17.21 4.87 -12.09
C VAL A 86 -17.44 5.78 -13.30
N THR A 87 -17.18 5.29 -14.50
CA THR A 87 -17.47 6.00 -15.75
C THR A 87 -17.71 5.03 -16.90
N LEU A 88 -18.45 5.48 -17.91
CA LEU A 88 -18.63 4.78 -19.18
C LEU A 88 -17.61 5.24 -20.24
N ASP A 89 -16.84 6.29 -19.94
CA ASP A 89 -15.94 6.96 -20.86
C ASP A 89 -14.48 6.67 -20.49
N LYS A 90 -13.76 6.04 -21.42
CA LYS A 90 -12.35 5.72 -21.25
C LYS A 90 -11.47 6.95 -21.07
N GLU A 91 -11.74 8.04 -21.76
CA GLU A 91 -10.92 9.25 -21.65
C GLU A 91 -11.06 9.88 -20.26
N LYS A 92 -12.27 9.85 -19.69
CA LYS A 92 -12.53 10.39 -18.35
C LYS A 92 -11.79 9.61 -17.28
N ILE A 93 -11.79 8.27 -17.36
CA ILE A 93 -11.04 7.48 -16.38
C ILE A 93 -9.52 7.67 -16.54
N VAL A 94 -9.03 7.81 -17.76
CA VAL A 94 -7.60 8.12 -17.99
C VAL A 94 -7.23 9.47 -17.39
N ASN A 95 -8.09 10.48 -17.54
CA ASN A 95 -7.85 11.80 -16.95
C ASN A 95 -7.90 11.75 -15.42
N GLU A 96 -8.83 11.01 -14.83
CA GLU A 96 -8.88 10.80 -13.38
C GLU A 96 -7.60 10.15 -12.85
N VAL A 97 -7.13 9.09 -13.51
CA VAL A 97 -5.85 8.43 -13.15
C VAL A 97 -4.66 9.39 -13.27
N LYS A 98 -4.62 10.26 -14.29
CA LYS A 98 -3.57 11.27 -14.43
C LYS A 98 -3.59 12.29 -13.29
N VAL A 99 -4.78 12.72 -12.86
CA VAL A 99 -4.93 13.64 -11.72
C VAL A 99 -4.44 12.99 -10.44
N LEU A 100 -4.82 11.75 -10.18
CA LEU A 100 -4.35 11.00 -9.01
C LEU A 100 -2.83 10.79 -9.06
N TYR A 101 -2.28 10.38 -10.20
CA TYR A 101 -0.84 10.22 -10.37
C TYR A 101 -0.07 11.52 -10.07
N LYS A 102 -0.54 12.64 -10.62
CA LYS A 102 0.08 13.95 -10.37
C LYS A 102 0.03 14.32 -8.90
N ARG A 103 -1.09 14.06 -8.24
CA ARG A 103 -1.23 14.29 -6.79
C ARG A 103 -0.21 13.52 -5.97
N GLU A 104 -0.02 12.22 -6.28
CA GLU A 104 0.99 11.41 -5.59
C GLU A 104 2.41 11.87 -5.89
N ASP A 105 2.70 12.27 -7.13
CA ASP A 105 3.99 12.84 -7.52
C ASP A 105 4.28 14.16 -6.76
N ASP A 106 3.28 15.03 -6.60
CA ASP A 106 3.41 16.25 -5.82
C ASP A 106 3.65 15.97 -4.31
N ILE A 107 2.99 14.93 -3.75
CA ILE A 107 3.22 14.47 -2.37
C ILE A 107 4.66 13.97 -2.21
N ILE A 108 5.14 13.16 -3.15
CA ILE A 108 6.52 12.64 -3.13
C ILE A 108 7.53 13.80 -3.20
N LYS A 109 7.31 14.77 -4.09
CA LYS A 109 8.17 15.97 -4.21
C LYS A 109 8.18 16.84 -2.95
N ASP A 110 7.06 16.94 -2.25
CA ASP A 110 6.97 17.71 -1.00
C ASP A 110 7.54 16.98 0.21
N HIS A 111 7.79 15.66 0.11
CA HIS A 111 8.32 14.85 1.19
C HIS A 111 9.62 15.45 1.78
N ASP A 112 10.56 15.84 0.94
CA ASP A 112 11.85 16.41 1.37
C ASP A 112 11.66 17.75 2.11
N ASN A 113 10.69 18.54 1.68
CA ASN A 113 10.34 19.79 2.37
C ASN A 113 9.66 19.51 3.71
N ALA A 114 8.81 18.47 3.79
CA ALA A 114 8.20 18.04 5.04
C ALA A 114 9.25 17.57 6.05
N VAL A 115 10.27 16.83 5.61
CA VAL A 115 11.41 16.42 6.45
C VAL A 115 12.16 17.66 6.97
N LYS A 116 12.50 18.61 6.10
CA LYS A 116 13.16 19.87 6.52
C LYS A 116 12.32 20.66 7.53
N ARG A 117 11.02 20.82 7.28
CA ARG A 117 10.09 21.49 8.22
C ARG A 117 10.05 20.78 9.57
N ARG A 118 9.97 19.44 9.59
CA ARG A 118 10.03 18.64 10.82
C ARG A 118 11.31 18.91 11.61
N ASP A 119 12.45 18.96 10.94
CA ASP A 119 13.75 19.17 11.60
C ASP A 119 13.85 20.60 12.17
N ILE A 120 13.31 21.59 11.48
CA ILE A 120 13.18 22.96 12.00
C ILE A 120 12.27 22.98 13.24
N TYR A 121 11.11 22.36 13.19
CA TYR A 121 10.21 22.28 14.35
C TYR A 121 10.83 21.53 15.52
N SER A 122 11.59 20.46 15.26
CA SER A 122 12.36 19.76 16.28
C SER A 122 13.38 20.68 16.96
N GLY A 123 14.10 21.52 16.19
CA GLY A 123 15.00 22.53 16.73
C GLY A 123 14.29 23.59 17.58
N ILE A 124 13.12 24.05 17.15
CA ILE A 124 12.30 25.00 17.91
C ILE A 124 11.83 24.36 19.23
N LEU A 125 11.35 23.12 19.20
CA LEU A 125 10.92 22.38 20.40
C LEU A 125 12.09 22.19 21.37
N ALA A 126 13.29 21.85 20.87
CA ALA A 126 14.49 21.71 21.68
C ALA A 126 14.88 23.03 22.36
N SER A 127 14.69 24.17 21.68
CA SER A 127 14.96 25.48 22.27
C SER A 127 13.94 25.92 23.33
N LEU A 128 12.69 25.49 23.18
CA LEU A 128 11.60 25.79 24.12
C LEU A 128 11.59 24.89 25.35
N ASN A 129 12.04 23.64 25.18
CA ASN A 129 12.03 22.64 26.25
C ASN A 129 13.34 21.81 26.25
N PRO A 130 14.44 22.38 26.77
CA PRO A 130 15.77 21.77 26.71
C PRO A 130 15.85 20.43 27.48
N GLU A 131 15.05 20.23 28.51
CA GLU A 131 15.02 18.97 29.29
C GLU A 131 14.43 17.81 28.47
N GLU A 132 13.33 18.03 27.75
CA GLU A 132 12.75 17.03 26.83
C GLU A 132 13.68 16.72 25.67
N ALA A 133 14.38 17.74 25.14
CA ALA A 133 15.35 17.55 24.09
C ALA A 133 16.53 16.68 24.54
N ALA A 134 17.03 16.91 25.76
CA ALA A 134 18.10 16.10 26.37
C ALA A 134 17.65 14.65 26.59
N LYS A 135 16.44 14.45 27.11
CA LYS A 135 15.85 13.11 27.30
C LYS A 135 15.70 12.37 25.96
N LYS A 136 15.14 13.02 24.95
CA LYS A 136 15.00 12.43 23.62
C LYS A 136 16.34 12.05 23.01
N ALA A 137 17.37 12.92 23.15
CA ALA A 137 18.72 12.61 22.68
C ALA A 137 19.36 11.42 23.39
N GLN A 138 19.01 11.20 24.67
CA GLN A 138 19.40 9.99 25.41
C GLN A 138 18.67 8.75 24.90
N ASP A 139 17.36 8.83 24.71
CA ASP A 139 16.55 7.72 24.21
C ASP A 139 17.01 7.30 22.80
N ASP A 140 17.30 8.26 21.92
CA ASP A 140 17.83 8.00 20.58
C ASP A 140 19.22 7.31 20.63
N LYS A 141 20.09 7.70 21.57
CA LYS A 141 21.38 7.04 21.79
C LYS A 141 21.21 5.62 22.31
N ILE A 142 20.28 5.40 23.23
CA ILE A 142 19.98 4.07 23.76
C ILE A 142 19.51 3.16 22.63
N ALA A 143 18.55 3.60 21.83
CA ALA A 143 18.06 2.84 20.68
C ALA A 143 19.15 2.52 19.66
N SER A 144 20.08 3.47 19.39
CA SER A 144 21.22 3.25 18.51
C SER A 144 22.21 2.22 19.09
N LEU A 145 22.47 2.27 20.39
CA LEU A 145 23.33 1.31 21.07
C LEU A 145 22.70 -0.08 21.10
N GLU A 146 21.42 -0.20 21.37
CA GLU A 146 20.68 -1.47 21.33
C GLU A 146 20.75 -2.13 19.95
N ASN A 147 20.59 -1.34 18.89
CA ASN A 147 20.71 -1.83 17.51
C ASN A 147 22.15 -2.30 17.20
N THR A 148 23.15 -1.54 17.67
CA THR A 148 24.56 -1.93 17.51
C THR A 148 24.89 -3.22 18.26
N VAL A 149 24.38 -3.37 19.50
CA VAL A 149 24.54 -4.60 20.29
C VAL A 149 23.88 -5.79 19.59
N ALA A 150 22.67 -5.61 19.06
CA ALA A 150 21.99 -6.67 18.30
C ALA A 150 22.78 -7.11 17.06
N GLN A 151 23.36 -6.17 16.31
CA GLN A 151 24.23 -6.46 15.16
C GLN A 151 25.51 -7.20 15.59
N LEU A 152 26.15 -6.80 16.68
CA LEU A 152 27.34 -7.46 17.21
C LEU A 152 27.03 -8.87 17.70
N MET A 153 25.88 -9.09 18.33
CA MET A 153 25.43 -10.42 18.73
C MET A 153 25.24 -11.36 17.54
N GLU A 154 24.60 -10.85 16.48
CA GLU A 154 24.40 -11.65 15.26
C GLU A 154 25.73 -11.97 14.57
N LEU A 155 26.66 -10.99 14.48
CA LEU A 155 27.99 -11.22 13.93
C LEU A 155 28.77 -12.25 14.75
N ASN A 156 28.69 -12.18 16.07
CA ASN A 156 29.35 -13.14 16.96
C ASN A 156 28.82 -14.56 16.80
N LYS A 157 27.47 -14.68 16.61
CA LYS A 157 26.81 -15.95 16.32
C LYS A 157 27.27 -16.53 14.97
N GLN A 158 27.40 -15.70 13.95
CA GLN A 158 27.91 -16.11 12.64
C GLN A 158 29.38 -16.56 12.72
N GLN A 159 30.22 -15.85 13.46
CA GLN A 159 31.63 -16.25 13.67
C GLN A 159 31.71 -17.57 14.44
N ALA A 160 30.91 -17.76 15.46
CA ALA A 160 30.88 -19.03 16.21
C ALA A 160 30.44 -20.20 15.32
N ALA A 161 29.45 -20.01 14.44
CA ALA A 161 29.04 -21.03 13.48
C ALA A 161 30.12 -21.35 12.45
N GLN A 162 30.85 -20.34 11.94
CA GLN A 162 31.98 -20.53 11.05
C GLN A 162 33.12 -21.31 11.73
N PHE A 163 33.41 -20.97 12.99
CA PHE A 163 34.43 -21.67 13.76
C PHE A 163 34.07 -23.14 14.00
N GLN A 164 32.81 -23.42 14.34
CA GLN A 164 32.31 -24.79 14.47
C GLN A 164 32.41 -25.57 13.15
N ALA A 165 32.04 -24.95 12.01
CA ALA A 165 32.16 -25.57 10.70
C ALA A 165 33.62 -25.91 10.35
N MET A 166 34.57 -25.01 10.65
CA MET A 166 35.99 -25.21 10.44
C MET A 166 36.55 -26.34 11.32
N MET A 167 36.17 -26.37 12.61
CA MET A 167 36.57 -27.44 13.54
C MET A 167 36.04 -28.80 13.09
N SER A 168 34.84 -28.87 12.56
CA SER A 168 34.24 -30.10 12.01
C SER A 168 35.01 -30.60 10.79
N GLN A 169 35.49 -29.71 9.92
CA GLN A 169 36.31 -30.06 8.76
C GLN A 169 37.69 -30.57 9.19
N PHE A 170 38.34 -29.97 10.19
CA PHE A 170 39.58 -30.45 10.75
C PHE A 170 39.47 -31.84 11.37
N SER A 171 38.40 -32.09 12.13
CA SER A 171 38.13 -33.40 12.72
C SER A 171 37.87 -34.50 11.70
N ALA A 172 37.20 -34.18 10.58
CA ALA A 172 36.99 -35.12 9.49
C ALA A 172 38.28 -35.46 8.74
N ASN A 173 39.20 -34.51 8.62
CA ASN A 173 40.47 -34.70 7.91
C ASN A 173 41.52 -35.47 8.74
N THR A 174 41.48 -35.38 10.08
CA THR A 174 42.34 -36.16 10.98
C THR A 174 41.95 -37.63 11.07
N ASN A 175 40.69 -37.97 10.91
CA ASN A 175 40.20 -39.36 10.90
C ASN A 175 40.54 -40.10 9.60
N ASN A 176 40.90 -39.42 8.51
CA ASN A 176 41.21 -40.06 7.23
C ASN A 176 42.71 -40.35 7.02
N GLY A 177 43.59 -39.93 7.98
CA GLY A 177 45.04 -40.09 7.92
C GLY A 177 45.60 -41.34 8.64
N GLY A 178 44.77 -42.14 9.28
CA GLY A 178 45.19 -43.23 10.18
C GLY A 178 45.20 -44.66 9.63
N ASN A 179 45.40 -44.91 8.32
CA ASN A 179 45.50 -46.26 7.81
C ASN A 179 46.79 -46.48 6.99
N SER A 180 47.95 -46.33 7.65
CA SER A 180 49.23 -46.72 7.07
C SER A 180 49.47 -48.19 7.41
N LYS A 181 49.51 -49.05 6.40
CA LYS A 181 49.76 -50.48 6.41
C LYS A 181 51.09 -50.79 7.01
N THR A 182 51.15 -51.55 8.11
CA THR A 182 52.34 -52.30 8.55
C THR A 182 52.51 -53.47 7.61
N SER A 183 53.53 -53.36 6.74
CA SER A 183 54.05 -54.46 5.94
C SER A 183 54.91 -55.34 6.84
N LYS A 184 54.50 -56.58 7.09
CA LYS A 184 55.35 -57.62 7.70
C LYS A 184 56.27 -58.16 6.64
N ASN A 185 57.59 -57.88 6.78
CA ASN A 185 58.67 -58.68 6.17
C ASN A 185 58.82 -59.99 7.00
N LYS A 186 58.68 -61.15 6.36
CA LYS A 186 59.19 -62.43 6.78
C LYS A 186 60.47 -62.63 5.99
N GLU A 187 61.60 -62.74 6.70
CA GLU A 187 62.79 -63.40 6.20
C GLU A 187 62.61 -64.91 6.12
N GLN A 188 63.06 -65.46 5.02
CA GLN A 188 64.01 -66.56 4.90
C GLN A 188 64.72 -66.41 3.59
#